data_021a4a7f82dcb731f011914ef5415593
#
_entry.id   021a4a7f82dcb731f011914ef5415593
#
_cell.length_a   1.000
_cell.length_b   1.000
_cell.length_c   1.000
_cell.angle_alpha   90.00
_cell.angle_beta   90.00
_cell.angle_gamma   90.00
#
_symmetry.space_group_name_H-M   'P 1'
#
loop_
_entity.id
_entity.type
_entity.pdbx_description
1 polymer ?
#
loop_
_entity_poly.entity_id
_entity_poly.type
_entity_poly.pdbx_seq_one_letter_code
_entity_poly.pdbx_strand_id
1 'polypeptide(L)'
;MIPKGYLYVICCACSFGFIPTLAKLTYNEGASLELVAFFRIIAGSFLMGIWSGWSYRKKLISVIGQTLQAINRPIALLVVVIGIFIAGMSLGYLSSYKYIPVSLSVLLFFTFPFWVLLINFIIDGVAVKPLKLLAFILAFSGLALCLGPNWHVLDPRGIALVLFGSLCSAGMIVGALQKQFK
;
A
#
# COMPACT_ATOMS: atom_id res chain seq x y z
N MET A 1 22.23 -15.33 14.52
CA MET A 1 22.46 -14.34 13.45
C MET A 1 21.12 -14.01 12.81
N ILE A 2 20.63 -12.77 12.92
CA ILE A 2 19.38 -12.32 12.28
C ILE A 2 19.66 -12.29 10.77
N PRO A 3 18.94 -13.05 9.93
CA PRO A 3 19.16 -13.02 8.49
C PRO A 3 18.91 -11.62 7.95
N LYS A 4 19.78 -11.16 7.05
CA LYS A 4 19.78 -9.78 6.49
C LYS A 4 18.40 -9.34 5.98
N GLY A 5 17.56 -10.28 5.54
CA GLY A 5 16.20 -10.02 5.10
C GLY A 5 15.28 -9.43 6.19
N TYR A 6 15.39 -9.88 7.43
CA TYR A 6 14.58 -9.34 8.54
C TYR A 6 14.94 -7.89 8.87
N LEU A 7 16.21 -7.53 8.77
CA LEU A 7 16.65 -6.15 8.98
C LEU A 7 16.02 -5.21 7.94
N TYR A 8 16.00 -5.60 6.66
CA TYR A 8 15.33 -4.82 5.61
C TYR A 8 13.84 -4.66 5.86
N VAL A 9 13.15 -5.72 6.31
CA VAL A 9 11.72 -5.67 6.63
C VAL A 9 11.45 -4.71 7.80
N ILE A 10 12.27 -4.75 8.85
CA ILE A 10 12.14 -3.85 10.00
C ILE A 10 12.36 -2.39 9.58
N CYS A 11 13.43 -2.10 8.84
CA CYS A 11 13.68 -0.76 8.33
C CYS A 11 12.54 -0.24 7.44
N CYS A 12 12.00 -1.09 6.58
CA CYS A 12 10.86 -0.77 5.73
C CYS A 12 9.60 -0.47 6.56
N ALA A 13 9.30 -1.31 7.56
CA ALA A 13 8.15 -1.12 8.44
C ALA A 13 8.25 0.18 9.24
N CYS A 14 9.44 0.50 9.80
CA CYS A 14 9.68 1.77 10.47
C CYS A 14 9.47 2.96 9.54
N SER A 15 10.02 2.90 8.31
CA SER A 15 9.86 3.96 7.33
C SER A 15 8.39 4.18 6.95
N PHE A 16 7.60 3.11 6.79
CA PHE A 16 6.16 3.20 6.54
C PHE A 16 5.39 3.83 7.69
N GLY A 17 5.81 3.59 8.95
CA GLY A 17 5.19 4.18 10.14
C GLY A 17 5.32 5.72 10.20
N PHE A 18 6.36 6.29 9.61
CA PHE A 18 6.54 7.75 9.56
C PHE A 18 5.61 8.45 8.54
N ILE A 19 5.13 7.74 7.52
CA ILE A 19 4.34 8.35 6.43
C ILE A 19 3.09 9.07 6.93
N PRO A 20 2.21 8.46 7.77
CA PRO A 20 1.01 9.14 8.26
C PRO A 20 1.31 10.39 9.08
N THR A 21 2.36 10.32 9.91
CA THR A 21 2.77 11.42 10.79
C THR A 21 3.27 12.62 9.97
N LEU A 22 4.16 12.38 9.00
CA LEU A 22 4.67 13.42 8.11
C LEU A 22 3.56 14.02 7.23
N ALA A 23 2.66 13.19 6.71
CA ALA A 23 1.52 13.65 5.94
C ALA A 23 0.59 14.56 6.76
N LYS A 24 0.37 14.24 8.05
CA LYS A 24 -0.41 15.09 8.96
C LYS A 24 0.26 16.42 9.25
N LEU A 25 1.58 16.41 9.47
CA LEU A 25 2.34 17.65 9.72
C LEU A 25 2.26 18.60 8.53
N THR A 26 2.53 18.10 7.32
CA THR A 26 2.45 18.92 6.09
C THR A 26 1.02 19.43 5.81
N TYR A 27 0.02 18.65 6.16
CA TYR A 27 -1.38 19.07 6.05
C TYR A 27 -1.74 20.20 7.01
N ASN A 28 -1.25 20.16 8.24
CA ASN A 28 -1.45 21.21 9.23
C ASN A 28 -0.80 22.55 8.84
N GLU A 29 0.29 22.49 8.06
CA GLU A 29 0.98 23.66 7.48
C GLU A 29 0.29 24.20 6.21
N GLY A 30 -0.90 23.67 5.84
CA GLY A 30 -1.70 24.16 4.72
C GLY A 30 -1.32 23.57 3.35
N ALA A 31 -0.46 22.56 3.29
CA ALA A 31 -0.15 21.87 2.04
C ALA A 31 -1.36 21.04 1.57
N SER A 32 -1.65 21.07 0.27
CA SER A 32 -2.69 20.20 -0.29
C SER A 32 -2.21 18.74 -0.30
N LEU A 33 -3.13 17.81 -0.03
CA LEU A 33 -2.82 16.37 -0.01
C LEU A 33 -2.32 15.86 -1.36
N GLU A 34 -2.81 16.46 -2.43
CA GLU A 34 -2.40 16.15 -3.79
C GLU A 34 -0.93 16.51 -4.02
N LEU A 35 -0.48 17.67 -3.51
CA LEU A 35 0.93 18.08 -3.54
C LEU A 35 1.80 17.09 -2.77
N VAL A 36 1.40 16.70 -1.56
CA VAL A 36 2.17 15.72 -0.76
C VAL A 36 2.28 14.38 -1.47
N ALA A 37 1.19 13.88 -2.06
CA ALA A 37 1.19 12.64 -2.83
C ALA A 37 2.09 12.75 -4.07
N PHE A 38 2.02 13.86 -4.80
CA PHE A 38 2.80 14.12 -6.00
C PHE A 38 4.31 14.17 -5.69
N PHE A 39 4.71 14.98 -4.70
CA PHE A 39 6.11 15.06 -4.28
C PHE A 39 6.65 13.72 -3.79
N ARG A 40 5.85 12.95 -3.05
CA ARG A 40 6.25 11.61 -2.59
C ARG A 40 6.54 10.67 -3.75
N ILE A 41 5.70 10.69 -4.79
CA ILE A 41 5.87 9.82 -5.96
C ILE A 41 7.12 10.26 -6.74
N ILE A 42 7.30 11.56 -6.97
CA ILE A 42 8.47 12.08 -7.68
C ILE A 42 9.76 11.79 -6.90
N ALA A 43 9.80 12.13 -5.62
CA ALA A 43 10.97 11.89 -4.78
C ALA A 43 11.33 10.40 -4.70
N GLY A 44 10.32 9.53 -4.51
CA GLY A 44 10.50 8.09 -4.49
C GLY A 44 11.03 7.55 -5.82
N SER A 45 10.46 8.00 -6.94
CA SER A 45 10.90 7.61 -8.29
C SER A 45 12.33 8.09 -8.58
N PHE A 46 12.66 9.30 -8.18
CA PHE A 46 13.99 9.88 -8.35
C PHE A 46 15.05 9.14 -7.52
N LEU A 47 14.78 8.88 -6.25
CA LEU A 47 15.68 8.11 -5.36
C LEU A 47 15.89 6.68 -5.87
N MET A 48 14.82 6.02 -6.32
CA MET A 48 14.90 4.67 -6.91
C MET A 48 15.67 4.69 -8.24
N GLY A 49 15.50 5.74 -9.04
CA GLY A 49 16.26 5.93 -10.28
C GLY A 49 17.75 6.09 -10.02
N ILE A 50 18.15 6.92 -9.06
CA ILE A 50 19.55 7.10 -8.64
C ILE A 50 20.12 5.79 -8.10
N TRP A 51 19.40 5.14 -7.17
CA TRP A 51 19.84 3.88 -6.58
C TRP A 51 20.02 2.79 -7.64
N SER A 52 19.07 2.65 -8.55
CA SER A 52 19.11 1.71 -9.66
C SER A 52 20.27 2.01 -10.62
N GLY A 53 20.46 3.28 -10.96
CA GLY A 53 21.57 3.73 -11.80
C GLY A 53 22.94 3.47 -11.18
N TRP A 54 23.07 3.60 -9.86
CA TRP A 54 24.33 3.36 -9.17
C TRP A 54 24.60 1.87 -8.94
N SER A 55 23.56 1.12 -8.54
CA SER A 55 23.70 -0.32 -8.21
C SER A 55 23.89 -1.21 -9.44
N TYR A 56 23.35 -0.80 -10.58
CA TYR A 56 23.25 -1.67 -11.76
C TYR A 56 23.89 -1.07 -13.04
N ARG A 57 24.82 -0.12 -12.89
CA ARG A 57 25.43 0.63 -14.04
C ARG A 57 25.81 -0.24 -15.26
N LYS A 58 26.28 -1.47 -15.05
CA LYS A 58 26.64 -2.38 -16.16
C LYS A 58 25.52 -3.33 -16.60
N LYS A 59 24.52 -3.56 -15.72
CA LYS A 59 23.43 -4.51 -15.96
C LYS A 59 22.12 -3.84 -16.38
N LEU A 60 21.99 -2.54 -16.09
CA LEU A 60 20.75 -1.79 -16.30
C LEU A 60 20.38 -1.72 -17.79
N ILE A 61 21.34 -1.45 -18.65
CA ILE A 61 21.12 -1.32 -20.11
C ILE A 61 20.67 -2.67 -20.70
N SER A 62 21.31 -3.77 -20.28
CA SER A 62 20.92 -5.11 -20.75
C SER A 62 19.56 -5.55 -20.18
N VAL A 63 19.28 -5.22 -18.90
CA VAL A 63 18.00 -5.55 -18.26
C VAL A 63 16.87 -4.69 -18.84
N ILE A 64 17.08 -3.39 -19.06
CA ILE A 64 16.08 -2.53 -19.70
C ILE A 64 15.82 -3.00 -21.12
N GLY A 65 16.84 -3.32 -21.88
CA GLY A 65 16.69 -3.84 -23.25
C GLY A 65 15.93 -5.17 -23.30
N GLN A 66 16.25 -6.10 -22.43
CA GLN A 66 15.54 -7.39 -22.32
C GLN A 66 14.12 -7.22 -21.79
N THR A 67 13.91 -6.30 -20.82
CA THR A 67 12.56 -6.03 -20.27
C THR A 67 11.69 -5.35 -21.30
N LEU A 68 12.21 -4.39 -22.06
CA LEU A 68 11.47 -3.73 -23.15
C LEU A 68 11.10 -4.70 -24.28
N GLN A 69 11.98 -5.64 -24.61
CA GLN A 69 11.68 -6.71 -25.58
C GLN A 69 10.73 -7.78 -25.03
N ALA A 70 10.75 -8.02 -23.71
CA ALA A 70 9.87 -8.97 -23.01
C ALA A 70 8.50 -8.38 -22.64
N ILE A 71 8.28 -7.06 -22.81
CA ILE A 71 6.98 -6.44 -22.55
C ILE A 71 5.99 -6.89 -23.62
N ASN A 72 5.45 -8.08 -23.45
CA ASN A 72 4.26 -8.51 -24.18
C ASN A 72 3.05 -7.68 -23.70
N ARG A 73 2.07 -7.46 -24.59
CA ARG A 73 0.82 -6.74 -24.27
C ARG A 73 0.20 -7.10 -22.91
N PRO A 74 0.14 -8.38 -22.47
CA PRO A 74 -0.43 -8.72 -21.16
C PRO A 74 0.40 -8.22 -19.97
N ILE A 75 1.73 -8.09 -20.11
CA ILE A 75 2.60 -7.56 -19.04
C ILE A 75 2.42 -6.05 -18.92
N ALA A 76 2.38 -5.33 -20.05
CA ALA A 76 2.14 -3.89 -20.05
C ALA A 76 0.78 -3.55 -19.42
N LEU A 77 -0.27 -4.28 -19.77
CA LEU A 77 -1.60 -4.09 -19.20
C LEU A 77 -1.59 -4.35 -17.68
N LEU A 78 -0.92 -5.39 -17.21
CA LEU A 78 -0.80 -5.68 -15.78
C LEU A 78 -0.07 -4.57 -15.02
N VAL A 79 1.02 -4.03 -15.57
CA VAL A 79 1.75 -2.90 -14.97
C VAL A 79 0.86 -1.65 -14.86
N VAL A 80 0.08 -1.36 -15.90
CA VAL A 80 -0.86 -0.23 -15.90
C VAL A 80 -1.95 -0.45 -14.85
N VAL A 81 -2.54 -1.65 -14.78
CA VAL A 81 -3.57 -1.97 -13.78
C VAL A 81 -3.03 -1.84 -12.36
N ILE A 82 -1.84 -2.37 -12.10
CA ILE A 82 -1.19 -2.22 -10.78
C ILE A 82 -0.93 -0.73 -10.49
N GLY A 83 -0.49 0.05 -11.47
CA GLY A 83 -0.29 1.49 -11.33
C GLY A 83 -1.58 2.24 -10.96
N ILE A 84 -2.70 1.90 -11.58
CA ILE A 84 -4.02 2.44 -11.25
C ILE A 84 -4.41 2.09 -9.80
N PHE A 85 -4.19 0.85 -9.37
CA PHE A 85 -4.46 0.45 -7.99
C PHE A 85 -3.57 1.18 -6.97
N ILE A 86 -2.28 1.41 -7.28
CA ILE A 86 -1.38 2.19 -6.43
C ILE A 86 -1.85 3.64 -6.33
N ALA A 87 -2.25 4.24 -7.44
CA ALA A 87 -2.80 5.59 -7.45
C ALA A 87 -4.10 5.69 -6.64
N GLY A 88 -5.05 4.77 -6.87
CA GLY A 88 -6.30 4.69 -6.12
C GLY A 88 -6.10 4.48 -4.63
N MET A 89 -5.17 3.60 -4.24
CA MET A 89 -4.77 3.40 -2.85
C MET A 89 -4.23 4.68 -2.23
N SER A 90 -3.31 5.36 -2.89
CA SER A 90 -2.68 6.58 -2.36
C SER A 90 -3.67 7.72 -2.24
N LEU A 91 -4.49 7.96 -3.26
CA LEU A 91 -5.50 9.01 -3.26
C LEU A 91 -6.60 8.74 -2.23
N GLY A 92 -7.15 7.52 -2.19
CA GLY A 92 -8.19 7.16 -1.23
C GLY A 92 -7.71 7.30 0.22
N TYR A 93 -6.55 6.75 0.53
CA TYR A 93 -5.97 6.79 1.87
C TYR A 93 -5.63 8.21 2.33
N LEU A 94 -4.92 8.98 1.53
CA LEU A 94 -4.52 10.34 1.91
C LEU A 94 -5.71 11.31 1.95
N SER A 95 -6.64 11.20 0.99
CA SER A 95 -7.83 12.06 0.96
C SER A 95 -8.77 11.83 2.14
N SER A 96 -8.75 10.63 2.75
CA SER A 96 -9.55 10.34 3.94
C SER A 96 -9.17 11.21 5.14
N TYR A 97 -7.92 11.69 5.22
CA TYR A 97 -7.42 12.54 6.32
C TYR A 97 -8.11 13.90 6.44
N LYS A 98 -8.81 14.35 5.37
CA LYS A 98 -9.63 15.56 5.38
C LYS A 98 -10.89 15.39 6.22
N TYR A 99 -11.39 14.18 6.32
CA TYR A 99 -12.73 13.88 6.86
C TYR A 99 -12.70 13.14 8.17
N ILE A 100 -11.66 12.31 8.39
CA ILE A 100 -11.54 11.47 9.59
C ILE A 100 -10.13 11.57 10.19
N PRO A 101 -9.98 11.33 11.49
CA PRO A 101 -8.67 11.31 12.14
C PRO A 101 -7.73 10.31 11.47
N VAL A 102 -6.43 10.68 11.37
CA VAL A 102 -5.40 9.84 10.74
C VAL A 102 -5.35 8.45 11.37
N SER A 103 -5.50 8.36 12.70
CA SER A 103 -5.53 7.10 13.44
C SER A 103 -6.63 6.17 12.95
N LEU A 104 -7.84 6.71 12.75
CA LEU A 104 -8.97 5.94 12.23
C LEU A 104 -8.76 5.53 10.76
N SER A 105 -8.19 6.44 9.96
CA SER A 105 -7.83 6.12 8.56
C SER A 105 -6.83 4.97 8.48
N VAL A 106 -5.80 4.97 9.35
CA VAL A 106 -4.83 3.86 9.44
C VAL A 106 -5.52 2.57 9.81
N LEU A 107 -6.40 2.58 10.84
CA LEU A 107 -7.15 1.40 11.28
C LEU A 107 -7.99 0.81 10.13
N LEU A 108 -8.78 1.66 9.48
CA LEU A 108 -9.63 1.23 8.38
C LEU A 108 -8.82 0.78 7.15
N PHE A 109 -7.68 1.43 6.89
CA PHE A 109 -6.80 1.00 5.81
C PHE A 109 -6.26 -0.41 6.03
N PHE A 110 -5.92 -0.77 7.27
CA PHE A 110 -5.47 -2.13 7.62
C PHE A 110 -6.54 -3.22 7.49
N THR A 111 -7.72 -2.90 6.98
CA THR A 111 -8.69 -3.93 6.53
C THR A 111 -8.28 -4.57 5.20
N PHE A 112 -7.25 -4.06 4.48
CA PHE A 112 -6.81 -4.62 3.19
C PHE A 112 -6.49 -6.14 3.23
N PRO A 113 -5.93 -6.73 4.30
CA PRO A 113 -5.72 -8.18 4.33
C PRO A 113 -7.02 -8.97 4.31
N PHE A 114 -8.11 -8.42 4.87
CA PHE A 114 -9.43 -9.02 4.78
C PHE A 114 -9.93 -9.05 3.32
N TRP A 115 -9.76 -7.96 2.58
CA TRP A 115 -10.09 -7.90 1.16
C TRP A 115 -9.25 -8.87 0.33
N VAL A 116 -7.94 -9.01 0.65
CA VAL A 116 -7.06 -10.00 -0.01
C VAL A 116 -7.58 -11.41 0.22
N LEU A 117 -7.98 -11.76 1.45
CA LEU A 117 -8.55 -13.08 1.76
C LEU A 117 -9.85 -13.32 1.02
N LEU A 118 -10.73 -12.31 0.97
CA LEU A 118 -12.02 -12.40 0.28
C LEU A 118 -11.85 -12.59 -1.22
N ILE A 119 -10.96 -11.81 -1.84
CA ILE A 119 -10.67 -11.90 -3.28
C ILE A 119 -10.08 -13.28 -3.62
N ASN A 120 -9.11 -13.76 -2.84
CA ASN A 120 -8.52 -15.09 -3.06
C ASN A 120 -9.55 -16.22 -2.85
N PHE A 121 -10.47 -16.07 -1.90
CA PHE A 121 -11.56 -17.02 -1.72
C PHE A 121 -12.48 -17.07 -2.95
N ILE A 122 -12.79 -15.90 -3.54
CA ILE A 122 -13.65 -15.81 -4.73
C ILE A 122 -12.94 -16.34 -5.98
N ILE A 123 -11.63 -16.06 -6.14
CA ILE A 123 -10.89 -16.44 -7.37
C ILE A 123 -10.44 -17.90 -7.32
N ASP A 124 -9.85 -18.31 -6.20
CA ASP A 124 -9.17 -19.62 -6.09
C ASP A 124 -10.02 -20.67 -5.35
N GLY A 125 -11.16 -20.29 -4.77
CA GLY A 125 -12.00 -21.16 -3.96
C GLY A 125 -11.31 -21.68 -2.67
N VAL A 126 -10.15 -21.11 -2.31
CA VAL A 126 -9.36 -21.56 -1.17
C VAL A 126 -10.00 -21.11 0.13
N ALA A 127 -10.48 -22.06 0.92
CA ALA A 127 -11.03 -21.75 2.24
C ALA A 127 -10.01 -21.05 3.13
N VAL A 128 -10.42 -19.95 3.75
CA VAL A 128 -9.59 -19.20 4.68
C VAL A 128 -9.33 -20.06 5.92
N LYS A 129 -8.07 -20.35 6.22
CA LYS A 129 -7.73 -21.08 7.44
C LYS A 129 -8.20 -20.29 8.67
N PRO A 130 -8.92 -20.91 9.62
CA PRO A 130 -9.49 -20.22 10.77
C PRO A 130 -8.43 -19.52 11.63
N LEU A 131 -7.22 -20.06 11.66
CA LEU A 131 -6.07 -19.44 12.34
C LEU A 131 -5.69 -18.07 11.75
N LYS A 132 -5.79 -17.89 10.42
CA LYS A 132 -5.52 -16.59 9.78
C LYS A 132 -6.60 -15.57 10.12
N LEU A 133 -7.86 -16.02 10.17
CA LEU A 133 -8.99 -15.15 10.55
C LEU A 133 -8.86 -14.72 12.02
N LEU A 134 -8.52 -15.64 12.91
CA LEU A 134 -8.28 -15.34 14.31
C LEU A 134 -7.14 -14.35 14.49
N ALA A 135 -6.01 -14.55 13.81
CA ALA A 135 -4.87 -13.62 13.84
C ALA A 135 -5.27 -12.22 13.35
N PHE A 136 -6.09 -12.13 12.30
CA PHE A 136 -6.61 -10.86 11.81
C PHE A 136 -7.51 -10.17 12.84
N ILE A 137 -8.46 -10.89 13.45
CA ILE A 137 -9.34 -10.34 14.48
C ILE A 137 -8.54 -9.83 15.68
N LEU A 138 -7.55 -10.59 16.14
CA LEU A 138 -6.68 -10.19 17.25
C LEU A 138 -5.85 -8.94 16.90
N ALA A 139 -5.25 -8.90 15.73
CA ALA A 139 -4.48 -7.74 15.28
C ALA A 139 -5.35 -6.48 15.14
N PHE A 140 -6.54 -6.63 14.56
CA PHE A 140 -7.47 -5.52 14.36
C PHE A 140 -8.07 -5.02 15.67
N SER A 141 -8.43 -5.92 16.61
CA SER A 141 -8.91 -5.54 17.93
C SER A 141 -7.82 -4.84 18.75
N GLY A 142 -6.58 -5.32 18.71
CA GLY A 142 -5.45 -4.65 19.34
C GLY A 142 -5.21 -3.24 18.80
N LEU A 143 -5.27 -3.08 17.49
CA LEU A 143 -5.15 -1.76 16.85
C LEU A 143 -6.31 -0.84 17.21
N ALA A 144 -7.54 -1.34 17.25
CA ALA A 144 -8.72 -0.59 17.68
C ALA A 144 -8.62 -0.12 19.14
N LEU A 145 -8.11 -0.96 20.03
CA LEU A 145 -7.87 -0.59 21.44
C LEU A 145 -6.80 0.49 21.58
N CYS A 146 -5.72 0.43 20.81
CA CYS A 146 -4.67 1.45 20.81
C CYS A 146 -5.16 2.83 20.37
N LEU A 147 -6.15 2.88 19.49
CA LEU A 147 -6.66 4.14 18.92
C LEU A 147 -7.67 4.83 19.83
N GLY A 148 -8.25 4.12 20.80
CA GLY A 148 -9.24 4.64 21.75
C GLY A 148 -10.58 4.99 21.09
N PRO A 149 -11.62 5.31 21.90
CA PRO A 149 -12.99 5.47 21.45
C PRO A 149 -13.32 6.89 20.95
N ASN A 150 -12.49 7.51 20.11
CA ASN A 150 -12.80 8.81 19.51
C ASN A 150 -13.70 8.66 18.28
N TRP A 151 -14.87 8.08 18.45
CA TRP A 151 -15.85 7.82 17.38
C TRP A 151 -16.70 9.04 17.00
N HIS A 152 -16.48 10.20 17.62
CA HIS A 152 -17.35 11.37 17.48
C HIS A 152 -17.21 12.13 16.14
N VAL A 153 -16.28 11.77 15.27
CA VAL A 153 -16.11 12.44 13.96
C VAL A 153 -16.03 11.39 12.85
N LEU A 154 -17.14 10.66 12.67
CA LEU A 154 -17.27 9.70 11.59
C LEU A 154 -17.92 10.38 10.37
N ASP A 155 -17.14 10.98 9.50
CA ASP A 155 -17.66 11.40 8.20
C ASP A 155 -17.70 10.18 7.26
N PRO A 156 -18.89 9.78 6.74
CA PRO A 156 -19.03 8.65 5.82
C PRO A 156 -18.15 8.76 4.58
N ARG A 157 -17.85 9.98 4.13
CA ARG A 157 -16.98 10.24 2.98
C ARG A 157 -15.55 9.78 3.24
N GLY A 158 -15.01 10.09 4.42
CA GLY A 158 -13.68 9.66 4.82
C GLY A 158 -13.57 8.14 4.94
N ILE A 159 -14.60 7.50 5.51
CA ILE A 159 -14.67 6.04 5.63
C ILE A 159 -14.70 5.40 4.24
N ALA A 160 -15.55 5.88 3.33
CA ALA A 160 -15.65 5.36 1.97
C ALA A 160 -14.32 5.48 1.21
N LEU A 161 -13.63 6.63 1.33
CA LEU A 161 -12.34 6.87 0.68
C LEU A 161 -11.25 5.92 1.18
N VAL A 162 -11.15 5.71 2.48
CA VAL A 162 -10.11 4.80 3.01
C VAL A 162 -10.41 3.33 2.72
N LEU A 163 -11.68 2.92 2.75
CA LEU A 163 -12.07 1.55 2.35
C LEU A 163 -11.82 1.31 0.87
N PHE A 164 -12.09 2.29 0.02
CA PHE A 164 -11.72 2.24 -1.40
C PHE A 164 -10.20 2.09 -1.56
N GLY A 165 -9.38 2.88 -0.84
CA GLY A 165 -7.93 2.75 -0.84
C GLY A 165 -7.45 1.37 -0.36
N SER A 166 -8.08 0.83 0.68
CA SER A 166 -7.84 -0.52 1.21
C SER A 166 -8.15 -1.61 0.17
N LEU A 167 -9.28 -1.49 -0.54
CA LEU A 167 -9.66 -2.41 -1.62
C LEU A 167 -8.67 -2.34 -2.80
N CYS A 168 -8.25 -1.14 -3.20
CA CYS A 168 -7.21 -0.96 -4.23
C CYS A 168 -5.88 -1.61 -3.81
N SER A 169 -5.48 -1.48 -2.54
CA SER A 169 -4.30 -2.16 -1.99
C SER A 169 -4.41 -3.67 -2.12
N ALA A 170 -5.57 -4.24 -1.80
CA ALA A 170 -5.80 -5.67 -1.96
C ALA A 170 -5.73 -6.11 -3.42
N GLY A 171 -6.34 -5.35 -4.33
CA GLY A 171 -6.28 -5.62 -5.77
C GLY A 171 -4.85 -5.61 -6.32
N MET A 172 -4.02 -4.65 -5.88
CA MET A 172 -2.60 -4.61 -6.21
C MET A 172 -1.86 -5.88 -5.76
N ILE A 173 -2.07 -6.30 -4.51
CA ILE A 173 -1.40 -7.48 -3.94
C ILE A 173 -1.81 -8.75 -4.68
N VAL A 174 -3.10 -8.95 -4.89
CA VAL A 174 -3.60 -10.14 -5.60
C VAL A 174 -3.13 -10.14 -7.06
N GLY A 175 -3.20 -8.98 -7.74
CA GLY A 175 -2.72 -8.84 -9.11
C GLY A 175 -1.23 -9.14 -9.27
N ALA A 176 -0.40 -8.76 -8.29
CA ALA A 176 1.02 -9.06 -8.29
C ALA A 176 1.32 -10.54 -8.02
N LEU A 177 0.53 -11.20 -7.15
CA LEU A 177 0.73 -12.59 -6.76
C LEU A 177 0.27 -13.60 -7.83
N GLN A 178 -0.82 -13.33 -8.54
CA GLN A 178 -1.35 -14.25 -9.55
C GLN A 178 -0.37 -14.63 -10.67
N LYS A 179 0.64 -13.79 -10.91
CA LYS A 179 1.66 -14.04 -11.93
C LYS A 179 2.82 -14.93 -11.48
N GLN A 180 2.96 -15.19 -10.17
CA GLN A 180 4.02 -16.07 -9.65
C GLN A 180 3.61 -17.54 -9.61
N PHE A 181 2.32 -17.86 -9.79
CA PHE A 181 1.76 -19.22 -9.69
C PHE A 181 1.32 -19.82 -11.05
N LYS A 182 1.56 -19.13 -12.17
CA LYS A 182 1.45 -19.67 -13.54
C LYS A 182 2.79 -19.59 -14.26
#